data_f9dfc9ccb8ceb12fd786a5d123a9557f
#
_entry.id   f9dfc9ccb8ceb12fd786a5d123a9557f
#
_cell.length_a   1.000
_cell.length_b   1.000
_cell.length_c   1.000
_cell.angle_alpha   90.00
_cell.angle_beta   90.00
_cell.angle_gamma   90.00
#
_symmetry.space_group_name_H-M   'P 1'
#
loop_
_entity.id
_entity.type
_entity.pdbx_description
1 polymer ?
#
loop_
_entity_poly.entity_id
_entity_poly.type
_entity_poly.pdbx_seq_one_letter_code
_entity_poly.pdbx_strand_id
1 'polypeptide(L)'
;EVYVFEEGGEVQGFIGMDAEYIAGLFVAEGHRGQGIGHQLISEVKRKKRLSLHVYEKNTGAVAFYRAEGFRVENSMTEKETGEQEYLMVFHDGNCD
;
A
#
# COMPACT_ATOMS: atom_id res chain seq x y z
N GLU A 1 4.72 13.52 -1.72
CA GLU A 1 5.97 12.84 -1.36
C GLU A 1 6.02 11.49 -2.06
N VAL A 2 7.12 11.20 -2.75
CA VAL A 2 7.24 9.95 -3.50
C VAL A 2 8.56 9.29 -3.13
N TYR A 3 8.50 7.99 -2.84
CA TYR A 3 9.68 7.18 -2.59
C TYR A 3 9.83 6.22 -3.75
N VAL A 4 11.05 6.05 -4.25
CA VAL A 4 11.28 5.18 -5.39
C VAL A 4 12.28 4.09 -5.01
N PHE A 5 12.16 2.96 -5.68
CA PHE A 5 13.13 1.88 -5.60
C PHE A 5 13.82 1.80 -6.96
N GLU A 6 15.11 2.03 -6.95
CA GLU A 6 15.92 2.01 -8.18
C GLU A 6 16.94 0.92 -8.12
N GLU A 7 17.18 0.30 -9.27
CA GLU A 7 18.22 -0.71 -9.37
C GLU A 7 18.76 -0.67 -10.80
N GLY A 8 20.08 -0.63 -10.93
CA GLY A 8 20.69 -0.60 -12.24
C GLY A 8 20.35 0.65 -13.05
N GLY A 9 20.04 1.74 -12.37
CA GLY A 9 19.70 2.97 -13.05
C GLY A 9 18.25 3.08 -13.49
N GLU A 10 17.43 2.08 -13.15
CA GLU A 10 16.03 2.08 -13.55
C GLU A 10 15.13 2.06 -12.32
N VAL A 11 14.02 2.77 -12.42
CA VAL A 11 13.02 2.75 -11.36
C VAL A 11 12.23 1.46 -11.46
N GLN A 12 12.27 0.66 -10.41
CA GLN A 12 11.57 -0.62 -10.36
C GLN A 12 10.23 -0.53 -9.64
N GLY A 13 10.03 0.55 -8.90
CA GLY A 13 8.76 0.75 -8.21
C GLY A 13 8.75 2.08 -7.50
N PHE A 14 7.57 2.51 -7.09
CA PHE A 14 7.45 3.74 -6.30
C PHE A 14 6.21 3.69 -5.44
N ILE A 15 6.21 4.51 -4.39
CA ILE A 15 5.05 4.70 -3.54
C ILE A 15 4.84 6.19 -3.36
N GLY A 16 3.63 6.64 -3.61
CA GLY A 16 3.27 8.04 -3.46
C GLY A 16 2.49 8.24 -2.18
N MET A 17 2.85 9.26 -1.43
CA MET A 17 2.27 9.52 -0.12
C MET A 17 1.66 10.90 -0.09
N ASP A 18 0.53 11.00 0.63
CA ASP A 18 -0.07 12.27 0.99
C ASP A 18 -0.18 12.23 2.50
N ALA A 19 0.81 12.83 3.18
CA ALA A 19 0.97 12.69 4.63
C ALA A 19 1.06 11.20 5.01
N GLU A 20 0.09 10.67 5.72
CA GLU A 20 0.07 9.26 6.12
C GLU A 20 -0.75 8.38 5.18
N TYR A 21 -1.31 8.98 4.14
CA TYR A 21 -2.16 8.26 3.21
C TYR A 21 -1.35 7.79 2.01
N ILE A 22 -1.45 6.50 1.69
CA ILE A 22 -0.77 5.94 0.52
C ILE A 22 -1.66 6.19 -0.69
N ALA A 23 -1.23 7.10 -1.55
CA ALA A 23 -2.01 7.44 -2.74
C ALA A 23 -1.80 6.43 -3.86
N GLY A 24 -0.67 5.75 -3.88
CA GLY A 24 -0.44 4.74 -4.89
C GLY A 24 0.84 3.98 -4.63
N LEU A 25 0.87 2.73 -5.07
CA LEU A 25 2.04 1.87 -4.98
C LEU A 25 2.16 1.14 -6.31
N PHE A 26 3.32 1.25 -6.93
CA PHE A 26 3.57 0.64 -8.23
C PHE A 26 4.85 -0.17 -8.18
N VAL A 27 4.81 -1.39 -8.73
CA VAL A 27 6.00 -2.21 -8.93
C VAL A 27 6.01 -2.60 -10.40
N ALA A 28 7.15 -2.37 -11.06
CA ALA A 28 7.26 -2.64 -12.50
C ALA A 28 7.01 -4.11 -12.79
N GLU A 29 6.40 -4.34 -13.94
CA GLU A 29 6.11 -5.69 -14.38
C GLU A 29 7.43 -6.44 -14.55
N GLY A 30 7.45 -7.72 -14.17
CA GLY A 30 8.68 -8.48 -14.21
C GLY A 30 9.47 -8.41 -12.92
N HIS A 31 9.15 -7.46 -12.05
CA HIS A 31 9.84 -7.31 -10.77
C HIS A 31 8.93 -7.61 -9.59
N ARG A 32 7.70 -8.02 -9.86
CA ARG A 32 6.79 -8.42 -8.79
C ARG A 32 7.28 -9.72 -8.18
N GLY A 33 7.09 -9.85 -6.88
CA GLY A 33 7.56 -11.04 -6.19
C GLY A 33 8.99 -10.95 -5.73
N GLN A 34 9.67 -9.83 -5.98
CA GLN A 34 11.05 -9.66 -5.56
C GLN A 34 11.17 -8.83 -4.28
N GLY A 35 10.07 -8.59 -3.60
CA GLY A 35 10.12 -7.86 -2.35
C GLY A 35 10.17 -6.35 -2.47
N ILE A 36 10.03 -5.83 -3.69
CA ILE A 36 10.11 -4.38 -3.90
C ILE A 36 8.97 -3.65 -3.19
N GLY A 37 7.75 -4.19 -3.32
CA GLY A 37 6.61 -3.60 -2.63
C GLY A 37 6.81 -3.60 -1.12
N HIS A 38 7.34 -4.69 -0.59
CA HIS A 38 7.64 -4.78 0.84
C HIS A 38 8.67 -3.75 1.26
N GLN A 39 9.70 -3.54 0.45
CA GLN A 39 10.72 -2.56 0.78
C GLN A 39 10.17 -1.13 0.76
N LEU A 40 9.32 -0.83 -0.21
CA LEU A 40 8.71 0.50 -0.27
C LEU A 40 7.79 0.74 0.92
N ILE A 41 7.00 -0.26 1.28
CA ILE A 41 6.13 -0.14 2.46
C ILE A 41 6.97 0.03 3.72
N SER A 42 8.06 -0.75 3.83
CA SER A 42 8.92 -0.66 5.00
C SER A 42 9.50 0.74 5.17
N GLU A 43 9.81 1.39 4.06
CA GLU A 43 10.35 2.74 4.12
C GLU A 43 9.34 3.72 4.72
N VAL A 44 8.08 3.62 4.32
CA VAL A 44 7.07 4.57 4.81
C VAL A 44 6.50 4.18 6.17
N LYS A 45 6.75 2.96 6.63
CA LYS A 45 6.32 2.56 7.97
C LYS A 45 6.94 3.39 9.08
N ARG A 46 8.00 4.13 8.77
CA ARG A 46 8.58 5.06 9.73
C ARG A 46 7.57 6.11 10.18
N LYS A 47 6.53 6.33 9.40
CA LYS A 47 5.49 7.28 9.78
C LYS A 47 4.59 6.75 10.89
N LYS A 48 4.71 5.47 11.21
CA LYS A 48 4.02 4.80 12.32
C LYS A 48 2.53 4.62 12.14
N ARG A 49 1.95 5.31 11.20
CA ARG A 49 0.54 5.16 10.87
C ARG A 49 0.37 5.38 9.39
N LEU A 50 -0.31 4.47 8.74
CA LEU A 50 -0.54 4.54 7.29
C LEU A 50 -1.97 4.15 6.99
N SER A 51 -2.53 4.71 5.94
CA SER A 51 -3.86 4.32 5.49
C SER A 51 -3.87 4.28 3.97
N LEU A 52 -4.79 3.50 3.43
CA LEU A 52 -4.99 3.41 1.99
C LEU A 52 -6.39 2.92 1.69
N HIS A 53 -6.80 3.09 0.45
CA HIS A 53 -8.03 2.48 -0.05
C HIS A 53 -7.68 1.44 -1.09
N VAL A 54 -8.42 0.34 -1.09
CA VAL A 54 -8.20 -0.73 -2.05
C VAL A 54 -9.55 -1.41 -2.31
N TYR A 55 -9.81 -1.77 -3.56
CA TYR A 55 -11.06 -2.47 -3.87
C TYR A 55 -11.04 -3.88 -3.31
N GLU A 56 -12.17 -4.30 -2.77
CA GLU A 56 -12.31 -5.65 -2.21
C GLU A 56 -11.97 -6.72 -3.24
N LYS A 57 -12.35 -6.48 -4.49
CA LYS A 57 -12.12 -7.47 -5.53
C LYS A 57 -10.66 -7.61 -5.92
N ASN A 58 -9.82 -6.65 -5.53
CA ASN A 58 -8.39 -6.76 -5.78
C ASN A 58 -7.77 -7.60 -4.67
N THR A 59 -8.04 -8.91 -4.73
CA THR A 59 -7.67 -9.81 -3.65
C THR A 59 -6.17 -9.92 -3.46
N GLY A 60 -5.40 -9.78 -4.53
CA GLY A 60 -3.94 -9.81 -4.42
C GLY A 60 -3.42 -8.63 -3.62
N ALA A 61 -3.94 -7.44 -3.89
CA ALA A 61 -3.51 -6.26 -3.15
C ALA A 61 -3.95 -6.34 -1.70
N VAL A 62 -5.17 -6.80 -1.45
CA VAL A 62 -5.67 -6.94 -0.08
C VAL A 62 -4.76 -7.91 0.70
N ALA A 63 -4.42 -9.05 0.09
CA ALA A 63 -3.56 -10.02 0.74
C ALA A 63 -2.17 -9.45 1.00
N PHE A 64 -1.64 -8.69 0.04
CA PHE A 64 -0.34 -8.07 0.20
C PHE A 64 -0.34 -7.11 1.40
N TYR A 65 -1.34 -6.23 1.47
CA TYR A 65 -1.36 -5.26 2.57
C TYR A 65 -1.60 -5.94 3.92
N ARG A 66 -2.44 -6.99 3.95
CA ARG A 66 -2.60 -7.74 5.20
C ARG A 66 -1.29 -8.35 5.65
N ALA A 67 -0.51 -8.90 4.72
CA ALA A 67 0.79 -9.47 5.06
C ALA A 67 1.75 -8.42 5.57
N GLU A 68 1.56 -7.17 5.14
CA GLU A 68 2.40 -6.07 5.60
C GLU A 68 1.92 -5.48 6.93
N GLY A 69 0.85 -6.01 7.49
CA GLY A 69 0.39 -5.57 8.80
C GLY A 69 -0.79 -4.62 8.78
N PHE A 70 -1.35 -4.38 7.59
CA PHE A 70 -2.56 -3.54 7.49
C PHE A 70 -3.78 -4.37 7.85
N ARG A 71 -4.81 -3.70 8.32
CA ARG A 71 -6.09 -4.34 8.56
C ARG A 71 -7.21 -3.49 7.97
N VAL A 72 -8.33 -4.14 7.68
CA VAL A 72 -9.49 -3.43 7.18
C VAL A 72 -10.15 -2.70 8.34
N GLU A 73 -10.27 -1.40 8.22
CA GLU A 73 -10.93 -0.60 9.24
C GLU A 73 -12.36 -0.27 8.85
N ASN A 74 -12.62 -0.13 7.57
CA ASN A 74 -13.95 0.24 7.11
C ASN A 74 -14.15 -0.28 5.70
N SER A 75 -15.41 -0.43 5.32
CA SER A 75 -15.79 -0.87 3.99
C SER A 75 -16.91 0.03 3.50
N MET A 76 -16.82 0.44 2.25
CA MET A 76 -17.81 1.33 1.68
C MET A 76 -18.05 0.98 0.23
N THR A 77 -19.19 1.39 -0.31
CA THR A 77 -19.50 1.21 -1.70
C THR A 77 -19.12 2.47 -2.45
N GLU A 78 -18.29 2.33 -3.47
CA GLU A 78 -17.92 3.47 -4.27
C GLU A 78 -19.08 3.83 -5.19
N LYS A 79 -19.44 5.10 -5.22
CA LYS A 79 -20.69 5.51 -5.87
C LYS A 79 -20.65 5.33 -7.37
N GLU A 80 -19.51 5.56 -7.98
CA GLU A 80 -19.44 5.54 -9.44
C GLU A 80 -19.39 4.15 -10.01
N THR A 81 -18.76 3.22 -9.33
CA THR A 81 -18.58 1.87 -9.85
C THR A 81 -19.46 0.84 -9.19
N GLY A 82 -20.00 1.14 -8.00
CA GLY A 82 -20.74 0.16 -7.22
C GLY A 82 -19.87 -0.87 -6.55
N GLU A 83 -18.56 -0.74 -6.65
CA GLU A 83 -17.63 -1.70 -6.06
C GLU A 83 -17.42 -1.44 -4.59
N GLN A 84 -17.18 -2.51 -3.84
CA GLN A 84 -16.80 -2.38 -2.44
C GLN A 84 -15.35 -1.96 -2.36
N GLU A 85 -15.08 -1.01 -1.48
CA GLU A 85 -13.75 -0.48 -1.28
C GLU A 85 -13.42 -0.52 0.20
N TYR A 86 -12.23 -1.01 0.53
CA TYR A 86 -11.77 -1.07 1.91
C TYR A 86 -10.90 0.12 2.23
N LEU A 87 -11.07 0.66 3.43
CA LEU A 87 -10.06 1.50 4.04
C LEU A 87 -9.21 0.59 4.90
N MET A 88 -7.94 0.47 4.57
CA MET A 88 -7.01 -0.34 5.34
C MET A 88 -6.05 0.56 6.07
N VAL A 89 -5.68 0.18 7.28
CA VAL A 89 -4.80 0.98 8.12
C VAL A 89 -3.69 0.12 8.72
N PHE A 90 -2.55 0.77 8.91
CA PHE A 90 -1.43 0.20 9.62
C PHE A 90 -1.08 1.12 10.78
N HIS A 91 -0.87 0.55 11.94
CA HIS A 91 -0.35 1.26 13.10
C HIS A 91 0.89 0.54 13.57
N ASP A 92 1.90 1.32 13.99
CA ASP A 92 3.01 0.73 14.69
C ASP A 92 2.44 0.01 15.90
N GLY A 93 2.77 -1.25 16.04
CA GLY A 93 2.06 -2.14 16.92
C GLY A 93 2.13 -1.85 18.38
N ASN A 94 2.90 -0.91 18.77
CA ASN A 94 3.02 -0.64 20.18
C ASN A 94 2.14 0.44 20.65
N CYS A 95 1.29 0.94 19.82
CA CYS A 95 0.61 2.12 20.18
C CYS A 95 -0.59 1.94 20.94
N ASP A 96 -0.92 0.83 21.28
CA ASP A 96 -2.13 0.75 21.96
C ASP A 96 -2.17 0.38 23.19
#